data_f64df51dd2ff95bdc921d20be23916c0
#
_entry.id   f64df51dd2ff95bdc921d20be23916c0
#
_cell.length_a   1.000
_cell.length_b   1.000
_cell.length_c   1.000
_cell.angle_alpha   90.00
_cell.angle_beta   90.00
_cell.angle_gamma   90.00
#
_symmetry.space_group_name_H-M   'P 1'
#
loop_
_entity.id
_entity.type
_entity.pdbx_description
1 polymer ?
#
loop_
_entity_poly.entity_id
_entity_poly.type
_entity_poly.pdbx_seq_one_letter_code
_entity_poly.pdbx_strand_id
1 'polypeptide(L)'
;MSGIPGTPKKGRRFGGDAAHQKAMFGNLVASFIAAEALVTTEAKAKALRPIVEKCITKAKKGGVYRQRDVVAFIGDKDMAHKLFTEIAPRYEERSGGYTRILKLGPRHGDNAPMARIEFV
;
A
#
# COMPACT_ATOMS: atom_id res chain seq x y z
N MET A 1 -8.69 15.94 6.02
CA MET A 1 -10.06 16.42 6.18
C MET A 1 -10.81 16.36 4.86
N SER A 2 -12.05 15.99 4.89
CA SER A 2 -12.84 15.82 3.66
C SER A 2 -13.24 17.14 3.01
N GLY A 3 -13.21 18.21 3.71
CA GLY A 3 -13.57 19.49 3.18
C GLY A 3 -15.08 19.69 3.01
N ILE A 4 -15.44 20.63 2.13
CA ILE A 4 -16.81 21.04 1.89
C ILE A 4 -17.54 19.95 1.07
N PRO A 5 -18.81 19.64 1.39
CA PRO A 5 -19.59 18.71 0.59
C PRO A 5 -19.63 19.13 -0.89
N GLY A 6 -19.41 18.17 -1.77
CA GLY A 6 -19.33 18.43 -3.20
C GLY A 6 -17.95 18.74 -3.73
N THR A 7 -16.98 18.98 -2.86
CA THR A 7 -15.59 19.18 -3.29
C THR A 7 -14.96 17.83 -3.68
N PRO A 8 -14.35 17.72 -4.87
CA PRO A 8 -13.70 16.48 -5.28
C PRO A 8 -12.58 16.13 -4.31
N LYS A 9 -12.54 14.87 -3.90
CA LYS A 9 -11.44 14.39 -3.07
C LYS A 9 -10.25 14.05 -3.94
N LYS A 10 -9.06 14.28 -3.40
CA LYS A 10 -7.83 13.90 -4.05
C LYS A 10 -7.72 12.37 -4.07
N GLY A 11 -7.37 11.82 -5.19
CA GLY A 11 -7.22 10.38 -5.36
C GLY A 11 -8.52 9.69 -5.75
N ARG A 12 -8.41 8.40 -6.02
CA ARG A 12 -9.50 7.58 -6.51
C ARG A 12 -10.28 6.96 -5.35
N ARG A 13 -11.60 6.88 -5.51
CA ARG A 13 -12.46 6.20 -4.55
C ARG A 13 -12.72 4.76 -4.98
N PHE A 14 -12.78 3.85 -4.01
CA PHE A 14 -12.99 2.43 -4.23
C PHE A 14 -14.22 1.90 -3.49
N GLY A 15 -15.26 2.71 -3.40
CA GLY A 15 -16.47 2.35 -2.67
C GLY A 15 -16.30 2.51 -1.16
N GLY A 16 -17.39 2.47 -0.43
CA GLY A 16 -17.38 2.60 1.02
C GLY A 16 -16.97 3.99 1.49
N ASP A 17 -16.93 4.16 2.80
CA ASP A 17 -16.50 5.41 3.42
C ASP A 17 -14.97 5.43 3.63
N ALA A 18 -14.47 6.52 4.22
CA ALA A 18 -13.04 6.69 4.46
C ALA A 18 -12.47 5.61 5.38
N ALA A 19 -13.23 5.20 6.40
CA ALA A 19 -12.78 4.15 7.31
C ALA A 19 -12.70 2.81 6.60
N HIS A 20 -13.67 2.50 5.75
CA HIS A 20 -13.66 1.27 4.93
C HIS A 20 -12.47 1.24 3.98
N GLN A 21 -12.18 2.34 3.31
CA GLN A 21 -11.05 2.41 2.39
C GLN A 21 -9.72 2.28 3.12
N LYS A 22 -9.60 2.90 4.28
CA LYS A 22 -8.39 2.78 5.11
C LYS A 22 -8.16 1.33 5.52
N ALA A 23 -9.22 0.65 5.96
CA ALA A 23 -9.11 -0.77 6.33
C ALA A 23 -8.76 -1.64 5.13
N MET A 24 -9.34 -1.38 3.97
CA MET A 24 -9.04 -2.10 2.74
C MET A 24 -7.56 -1.97 2.37
N PHE A 25 -7.03 -0.75 2.37
CA PHE A 25 -5.63 -0.53 2.03
C PHE A 25 -4.68 -1.09 3.07
N GLY A 26 -5.04 -1.03 4.34
CA GLY A 26 -4.26 -1.68 5.40
C GLY A 26 -4.14 -3.18 5.16
N ASN A 27 -5.23 -3.83 4.82
CA ASN A 27 -5.25 -5.26 4.50
C ASN A 27 -4.45 -5.58 3.24
N LEU A 28 -4.54 -4.73 2.21
CA LEU A 28 -3.76 -4.91 0.98
C LEU A 28 -2.27 -4.77 1.24
N VAL A 29 -1.87 -3.81 2.06
CA VAL A 29 -0.47 -3.64 2.44
C VAL A 29 0.04 -4.86 3.21
N ALA A 30 -0.74 -5.37 4.16
CA ALA A 30 -0.37 -6.59 4.89
C ALA A 30 -0.17 -7.77 3.95
N SER A 31 -1.10 -7.99 3.03
CA SER A 31 -1.01 -9.07 2.04
C SER A 31 0.21 -8.89 1.13
N PHE A 32 0.47 -7.66 0.72
CA PHE A 32 1.62 -7.35 -0.13
C PHE A 32 2.94 -7.65 0.58
N ILE A 33 3.06 -7.24 1.84
CA ILE A 33 4.28 -7.51 2.62
C ILE A 33 4.46 -9.02 2.80
N ALA A 34 3.39 -9.74 3.09
CA ALA A 34 3.45 -11.18 3.30
C ALA A 34 3.97 -11.93 2.07
N ALA A 35 3.44 -11.63 0.90
CA ALA A 35 3.77 -12.31 -0.34
C ALA A 35 4.86 -11.61 -1.15
N GLU A 36 5.18 -10.37 -0.82
CA GLU A 36 6.12 -9.48 -1.52
C GLU A 36 5.69 -9.14 -2.95
N ALA A 37 4.50 -9.52 -3.34
CA ALA A 37 3.87 -9.17 -4.59
C ALA A 37 2.36 -9.33 -4.45
N LEU A 38 1.60 -8.58 -5.23
CA LEU A 38 0.15 -8.63 -5.17
C LEU A 38 -0.43 -8.39 -6.56
N VAL A 39 -1.35 -9.26 -6.96
CA VAL A 39 -2.11 -9.08 -8.20
C VAL A 39 -3.45 -8.48 -7.84
N THR A 40 -3.77 -7.33 -8.43
CA THR A 40 -5.02 -6.63 -8.18
C THR A 40 -5.38 -5.82 -9.41
N THR A 41 -6.46 -5.03 -9.35
CA THR A 41 -6.79 -4.13 -10.46
C THR A 41 -5.72 -3.06 -10.59
N GLU A 42 -5.49 -2.60 -11.81
CA GLU A 42 -4.50 -1.54 -12.07
C GLU A 42 -4.77 -0.28 -11.24
N ALA A 43 -6.05 0.08 -11.06
CA ALA A 43 -6.43 1.24 -10.27
C ALA A 43 -6.02 1.09 -8.80
N LYS A 44 -6.26 -0.09 -8.21
CA LYS A 44 -5.86 -0.36 -6.83
C LYS A 44 -4.36 -0.43 -6.68
N ALA A 45 -3.66 -1.01 -7.64
CA ALA A 45 -2.19 -1.07 -7.62
C ALA A 45 -1.59 0.34 -7.63
N LYS A 46 -2.11 1.23 -8.49
CA LYS A 46 -1.65 2.61 -8.55
C LYS A 46 -1.94 3.39 -7.28
N ALA A 47 -3.08 3.14 -6.65
CA ALA A 47 -3.41 3.78 -5.38
C ALA A 47 -2.60 3.22 -4.21
N LEU A 48 -2.27 1.94 -4.25
CA LEU A 48 -1.52 1.26 -3.21
C LEU A 48 -0.04 1.66 -3.19
N ARG A 49 0.55 1.89 -4.35
CA ARG A 49 1.97 2.18 -4.48
C ARG A 49 2.48 3.30 -3.56
N PRO A 50 1.89 4.52 -3.57
CA PRO A 50 2.37 5.56 -2.67
C PRO A 50 2.18 5.21 -1.20
N ILE A 51 1.15 4.45 -0.86
CA ILE A 51 0.88 4.03 0.52
C ILE A 51 1.99 3.09 1.02
N VAL A 52 2.34 2.09 0.22
CA VAL A 52 3.42 1.16 0.55
C VAL A 52 4.75 1.89 0.66
N GLU A 53 5.03 2.80 -0.27
CA GLU A 53 6.29 3.54 -0.25
C GLU A 53 6.42 4.43 0.97
N LYS A 54 5.33 5.05 1.41
CA LYS A 54 5.32 5.80 2.67
C LYS A 54 5.59 4.90 3.88
N CYS A 55 5.02 3.70 3.89
CA CYS A 55 5.28 2.74 4.96
C CYS A 55 6.76 2.35 5.00
N ILE A 56 7.37 2.11 3.85
CA ILE A 56 8.79 1.78 3.78
C ILE A 56 9.64 2.96 4.26
N THR A 57 9.30 4.18 3.86
CA THR A 57 10.01 5.38 4.31
C THR A 57 9.95 5.54 5.83
N LYS A 58 8.77 5.34 6.41
CA LYS A 58 8.61 5.35 7.88
C LYS A 58 9.45 4.27 8.55
N ALA A 59 9.44 3.07 7.98
CA ALA A 59 10.21 1.95 8.51
C ALA A 59 11.71 2.22 8.45
N LYS A 60 12.20 2.83 7.38
CA LYS A 60 13.61 3.21 7.23
C LYS A 60 14.05 4.23 8.30
N LYS A 61 13.19 5.19 8.59
CA LYS A 61 13.48 6.18 9.63
C LYS A 61 13.45 5.56 11.03
N GLY A 62 12.63 4.54 11.22
CA GLY A 62 12.53 3.84 12.48
C GLY A 62 11.89 4.67 13.60
N GLY A 63 12.05 4.19 14.84
CA GLY A 63 11.51 4.83 16.01
C GLY A 63 10.13 4.31 16.42
N VAL A 64 9.82 4.45 17.71
CA VAL A 64 8.62 3.89 18.30
C VAL A 64 7.35 4.48 17.69
N TYR A 65 7.34 5.79 17.44
CA TYR A 65 6.18 6.45 16.87
C TYR A 65 5.85 5.91 15.48
N ARG A 66 6.86 5.74 14.65
CA ARG A 66 6.68 5.26 13.29
C ARG A 66 6.26 3.80 13.27
N GLN A 67 6.79 3.01 14.18
CA GLN A 67 6.36 1.63 14.37
C GLN A 67 4.89 1.55 14.73
N ARG A 68 4.44 2.36 15.68
CA ARG A 68 3.04 2.40 16.10
C ARG A 68 2.12 2.83 14.97
N ASP A 69 2.53 3.84 14.20
CA ASP A 69 1.75 4.31 13.05
C ASP A 69 1.57 3.21 12.02
N VAL A 70 2.63 2.50 11.69
CA VAL A 70 2.57 1.42 10.70
C VAL A 70 1.73 0.25 11.20
N VAL A 71 1.90 -0.16 12.46
CA VAL A 71 1.10 -1.22 13.05
C VAL A 71 -0.38 -0.84 13.06
N ALA A 72 -0.70 0.40 13.43
CA ALA A 72 -2.08 0.87 13.46
C ALA A 72 -2.72 0.86 12.06
N PHE A 73 -1.94 1.25 11.05
CA PHE A 73 -2.44 1.28 9.67
C PHE A 73 -2.62 -0.12 9.09
N ILE A 74 -1.60 -0.96 9.21
CA ILE A 74 -1.61 -2.32 8.65
C ILE A 74 -2.57 -3.22 9.43
N GLY A 75 -2.64 -3.05 10.75
CA GLY A 75 -3.48 -3.88 11.60
C GLY A 75 -2.94 -5.28 11.84
N ASP A 76 -1.71 -5.54 11.44
CA ASP A 76 -1.06 -6.85 11.57
C ASP A 76 0.35 -6.63 12.10
N LYS A 77 0.58 -7.05 13.34
CA LYS A 77 1.87 -6.87 14.00
C LYS A 77 2.99 -7.65 13.32
N ASP A 78 2.69 -8.85 12.84
CA ASP A 78 3.69 -9.71 12.21
C ASP A 78 4.16 -9.11 10.89
N MET A 79 3.25 -8.59 10.10
CA MET A 79 3.61 -7.95 8.83
C MET A 79 4.32 -6.63 9.05
N ALA A 80 3.92 -5.86 10.05
CA ALA A 80 4.65 -4.65 10.43
C ALA A 80 6.07 -5.00 10.88
N HIS A 81 6.24 -6.05 11.66
CA HIS A 81 7.55 -6.52 12.08
C HIS A 81 8.41 -6.92 10.88
N LYS A 82 7.83 -7.67 9.95
CA LYS A 82 8.51 -8.04 8.71
C LYS A 82 8.96 -6.81 7.92
N LEU A 83 8.10 -5.79 7.84
CA LEU A 83 8.43 -4.55 7.15
C LEU A 83 9.66 -3.89 7.77
N PHE A 84 9.71 -3.78 9.09
CA PHE A 84 10.82 -3.13 9.79
C PHE A 84 12.11 -3.95 9.76
N THR A 85 12.02 -5.28 9.84
CA THR A 85 13.20 -6.14 9.99
C THR A 85 13.72 -6.70 8.68
N GLU A 86 12.87 -6.90 7.68
CA GLU A 86 13.27 -7.54 6.43
C GLU A 86 13.19 -6.63 5.22
N ILE A 87 12.08 -5.87 5.10
CA ILE A 87 11.82 -5.08 3.89
C ILE A 87 12.60 -3.77 3.91
N ALA A 88 12.47 -2.98 4.98
CA ALA A 88 13.12 -1.68 5.06
C ALA A 88 14.65 -1.75 4.92
N PRO A 89 15.35 -2.72 5.53
CA PRO A 89 16.80 -2.83 5.36
C PRO A 89 17.24 -3.04 3.91
N ARG A 90 16.42 -3.63 3.07
CA ARG A 90 16.73 -3.83 1.65
C ARG A 90 16.91 -2.49 0.90
N TYR A 91 16.27 -1.44 1.39
CA TYR A 91 16.19 -0.16 0.70
C TYR A 91 16.83 0.99 1.45
N GLU A 92 17.73 0.69 2.40
CA GLU A 92 18.38 1.72 3.20
C GLU A 92 19.07 2.80 2.36
N GLU A 93 19.69 2.39 1.27
CA GLU A 93 20.43 3.31 0.41
C GLU A 93 19.61 3.85 -0.76
N ARG A 94 18.34 3.46 -0.82
CA ARG A 94 17.45 3.86 -1.91
C ARG A 94 16.46 4.92 -1.40
N SER A 95 16.37 6.02 -2.10
CA SER A 95 15.56 7.17 -1.64
C SER A 95 14.13 7.17 -2.15
N GLY A 96 13.67 6.08 -2.72
CA GLY A 96 12.31 5.96 -3.26
C GLY A 96 12.26 4.91 -4.34
N GLY A 97 11.08 4.74 -4.95
CA GLY A 97 10.92 3.76 -6.02
C GLY A 97 11.12 2.32 -5.55
N TYR A 98 10.56 1.98 -4.40
CA TYR A 98 10.72 0.65 -3.81
C TYR A 98 9.83 -0.41 -4.45
N THR A 99 8.85 0.02 -5.22
CA THR A 99 7.88 -0.89 -5.84
C THR A 99 7.78 -0.60 -7.33
N ARG A 100 7.30 -1.59 -8.07
CA ARG A 100 6.99 -1.43 -9.49
C ARG A 100 5.66 -2.08 -9.80
N ILE A 101 5.01 -1.60 -10.85
CA ILE A 101 3.72 -2.09 -11.30
C ILE A 101 3.89 -2.67 -12.70
N LEU A 102 3.48 -3.93 -12.87
CA LEU A 102 3.49 -4.62 -14.16
C LEU A 102 2.05 -4.81 -14.61
N LYS A 103 1.70 -4.31 -15.78
CA LYS A 103 0.36 -4.46 -16.34
C LYS A 103 0.19 -5.88 -16.87
N LEU A 104 -0.92 -6.52 -16.49
CA LEU A 104 -1.20 -7.92 -16.86
C LEU A 104 -2.28 -8.06 -17.92
N GLY A 105 -2.95 -6.95 -18.29
CA GLY A 105 -4.06 -7.01 -19.21
C GLY A 105 -5.41 -7.21 -18.51
N PRO A 106 -6.49 -7.40 -19.28
CA PRO A 106 -7.83 -7.47 -18.73
C PRO A 106 -8.09 -8.78 -17.97
N ARG A 107 -8.88 -8.66 -16.91
CA ARG A 107 -9.33 -9.81 -16.14
C ARG A 107 -10.39 -10.58 -16.92
N HIS A 108 -10.32 -11.90 -16.86
CA HIS A 108 -11.34 -12.73 -17.47
C HIS A 108 -12.68 -12.52 -16.76
N GLY A 109 -13.72 -12.27 -17.53
CA GLY A 109 -15.07 -12.03 -17.02
C GLY A 109 -15.55 -10.60 -17.20
N ASP A 110 -14.93 -9.65 -16.50
CA ASP A 110 -15.37 -8.24 -16.53
C ASP A 110 -14.41 -7.30 -17.28
N ASN A 111 -13.33 -7.83 -17.83
CA ASN A 111 -12.30 -7.07 -18.55
C ASN A 111 -11.65 -5.95 -17.72
N ALA A 112 -11.70 -6.02 -16.40
CA ALA A 112 -11.02 -5.03 -15.57
C ALA A 112 -9.51 -5.11 -15.81
N PRO A 113 -8.83 -3.97 -16.02
CA PRO A 113 -7.37 -3.98 -16.19
C PRO A 113 -6.71 -4.45 -14.89
N MET A 114 -5.86 -5.45 -15.01
CA MET A 114 -5.15 -6.04 -13.87
C MET A 114 -3.69 -5.64 -13.88
N ALA A 115 -3.09 -5.63 -12.71
CA ALA A 115 -1.68 -5.33 -12.56
C ALA A 115 -1.09 -6.13 -11.39
N ARG A 116 0.22 -6.36 -11.48
CA ARG A 116 1.00 -6.92 -10.39
C ARG A 116 1.86 -5.81 -9.82
N ILE A 117 1.75 -5.56 -8.53
CA ILE A 117 2.66 -4.68 -7.80
C ILE A 117 3.64 -5.55 -7.04
N GLU A 118 4.91 -5.22 -7.09
CA GLU A 118 5.95 -6.00 -6.44
C GLU A 118 7.08 -5.11 -5.96
N PHE A 119 7.86 -5.61 -5.00
CA PHE A 119 9.07 -4.91 -4.57
C PHE A 119 10.15 -5.02 -5.65
N VAL A 120 10.91 -3.94 -5.78
CA VAL A 120 12.03 -3.88 -6.71
C VAL A 120 13.21 -4.70 -6.21
#